data_73ea01d65968575f409fad5a6eda0273
#
_entry.id   73ea01d65968575f409fad5a6eda0273
#
_cell.length_a   1.000
_cell.length_b   1.000
_cell.length_c   1.000
_cell.angle_alpha   90.00
_cell.angle_beta   90.00
_cell.angle_gamma   90.00
#
_symmetry.space_group_name_H-M   'P 1'
#
loop_
_entity.id
_entity.type
_entity.pdbx_description
1 polymer ?
#
loop_
_entity_poly.entity_id
_entity_poly.type
_entity_poly.pdbx_seq_one_letter_code
_entity_poly.pdbx_strand_id
1 'polypeptide(L)'
;MKKTILVIDACVRREESRTKKLLDAALDTVRKEHPDWNLEILNLMDLDLMYWKTETLRERDELLAKKEYDAPVFKYGNQFREADGMIIAAPFWDLSVPAVLKVYIENVSAEG
;
A
#
# COMPACT_ATOMS: atom_id res chain seq x y z
N MET A 1 -13.60 10.48 16.74
CA MET A 1 -12.43 10.65 15.86
C MET A 1 -12.57 9.80 14.62
N LYS A 2 -12.31 10.40 13.47
CA LYS A 2 -12.28 9.63 12.23
C LYS A 2 -11.09 8.67 12.22
N LYS A 3 -11.37 7.42 11.89
CA LYS A 3 -10.29 6.46 11.65
C LYS A 3 -9.92 6.48 10.18
N THR A 4 -8.65 6.36 9.91
CA THR A 4 -8.12 6.23 8.55
C THR A 4 -7.79 4.77 8.29
N ILE A 5 -8.43 4.21 7.28
CA ILE A 5 -8.20 2.83 6.85
C ILE A 5 -7.49 2.87 5.51
N LEU A 6 -6.31 2.30 5.48
CA LEU A 6 -5.51 2.19 4.26
C LEU A 6 -5.96 0.95 3.48
N VAL A 7 -6.40 1.13 2.26
CA VAL A 7 -6.87 0.05 1.40
C VAL A 7 -5.85 -0.20 0.30
N ILE A 8 -5.26 -1.38 0.30
CA ILE A 8 -4.24 -1.77 -0.68
C ILE A 8 -4.89 -2.66 -1.72
N ASP A 9 -5.08 -2.11 -2.91
CA ASP A 9 -5.66 -2.81 -4.04
C ASP A 9 -4.54 -3.34 -4.94
N ALA A 10 -4.23 -4.63 -4.81
CA ALA A 10 -3.22 -5.32 -5.61
C ALA A 10 -3.84 -6.21 -6.68
N CYS A 11 -5.06 -5.89 -7.13
CA CYS A 11 -5.80 -6.66 -8.12
C CYS A 11 -5.31 -6.31 -9.53
N VAL A 12 -4.29 -7.00 -10.00
CA VAL A 12 -3.60 -6.69 -11.26
C VAL A 12 -4.53 -6.74 -12.46
N ARG A 13 -5.48 -7.68 -12.49
CA ARG A 13 -6.41 -7.83 -13.61
C ARG A 13 -7.55 -6.81 -13.61
N ARG A 14 -7.59 -5.97 -12.60
CA ARG A 14 -8.54 -4.88 -12.43
C ARG A 14 -9.99 -5.40 -12.48
N GLU A 15 -10.81 -4.93 -13.44
CA GLU A 15 -12.23 -5.27 -13.50
C GLU A 15 -12.50 -6.75 -13.75
N GLU A 16 -11.54 -7.48 -14.30
CA GLU A 16 -11.63 -8.93 -14.47
C GLU A 16 -11.30 -9.70 -13.18
N SER A 17 -10.80 -9.02 -12.16
CA SER A 17 -10.39 -9.67 -10.92
C SER A 17 -11.58 -10.01 -10.04
N ARG A 18 -11.68 -11.27 -9.63
CA ARG A 18 -12.67 -11.71 -8.64
C ARG A 18 -12.37 -11.09 -7.29
N THR A 19 -11.11 -10.97 -6.94
CA THR A 19 -10.67 -10.36 -5.68
C THR A 19 -11.09 -8.90 -5.62
N LYS A 20 -11.02 -8.17 -6.73
CA LYS A 20 -11.47 -6.79 -6.78
C LYS A 20 -12.97 -6.68 -6.52
N LYS A 21 -13.76 -7.60 -7.05
CA LYS A 21 -15.20 -7.61 -6.79
C LYS A 21 -15.50 -7.82 -5.32
N LEU A 22 -14.73 -8.70 -4.65
CA LEU A 22 -14.85 -8.90 -3.21
C LEU A 22 -14.42 -7.64 -2.45
N LEU A 23 -13.36 -6.98 -2.88
CA LEU A 23 -12.93 -5.73 -2.28
C LEU A 23 -14.01 -4.66 -2.39
N ASP A 24 -14.58 -4.48 -3.57
CA ASP A 24 -15.63 -3.47 -3.79
C ASP A 24 -16.83 -3.72 -2.89
N ALA A 25 -17.25 -4.98 -2.74
CA ALA A 25 -18.34 -5.35 -1.84
C ALA A 25 -17.99 -5.07 -0.37
N ALA A 26 -16.76 -5.38 0.03
CA ALA A 26 -16.30 -5.10 1.40
C ALA A 26 -16.27 -3.60 1.68
N LEU A 27 -15.79 -2.79 0.74
CA LEU A 27 -15.75 -1.33 0.90
C LEU A 27 -17.15 -0.72 0.98
N ASP A 28 -18.10 -1.23 0.20
CA ASP A 28 -19.50 -0.79 0.30
C ASP A 28 -20.07 -1.07 1.69
N THR A 29 -19.79 -2.23 2.26
CA THR A 29 -20.22 -2.58 3.60
C THR A 29 -19.59 -1.66 4.65
N VAL A 30 -18.28 -1.41 4.53
CA VAL A 30 -17.58 -0.51 5.45
C VAL A 30 -18.17 0.89 5.40
N ARG A 31 -18.44 1.42 4.20
CA ARG A 31 -19.02 2.75 4.04
C ARG A 31 -20.41 2.87 4.66
N LYS A 32 -21.20 1.79 4.60
CA LYS A 32 -22.55 1.77 5.19
C LYS A 32 -22.50 1.69 6.72
N GLU A 33 -21.63 0.86 7.26
CA GLU A 33 -21.54 0.64 8.71
C GLU A 33 -20.70 1.68 9.44
N HIS A 34 -19.69 2.24 8.74
CA HIS A 34 -18.75 3.19 9.30
C HIS A 34 -18.59 4.41 8.38
N PRO A 35 -19.63 5.20 8.18
CA PRO A 35 -19.57 6.34 7.25
C PRO A 35 -18.59 7.43 7.66
N ASP A 36 -18.15 7.42 8.92
CA ASP A 36 -17.17 8.37 9.46
C ASP A 36 -15.72 7.94 9.22
N TRP A 37 -15.49 6.71 8.74
CA TRP A 37 -14.13 6.26 8.45
C TRP A 37 -13.62 6.87 7.14
N ASN A 38 -12.35 7.28 7.16
CA ASN A 38 -11.67 7.78 5.97
C ASN A 38 -10.97 6.60 5.29
N LEU A 39 -11.37 6.30 4.06
CA LEU A 39 -10.75 5.21 3.27
C LEU A 39 -9.74 5.80 2.31
N GLU A 40 -8.47 5.51 2.50
CA GLU A 40 -7.39 5.86 1.59
C GLU A 40 -7.08 4.65 0.71
N ILE A 41 -7.50 4.71 -0.55
CA ILE A 41 -7.38 3.58 -1.47
C ILE A 41 -6.14 3.76 -2.34
N LEU A 42 -5.22 2.81 -2.26
CA LEU A 42 -4.04 2.74 -3.10
C LEU A 42 -4.21 1.63 -4.13
N ASN A 43 -4.39 2.01 -5.38
CA ASN A 43 -4.34 1.08 -6.49
C ASN A 43 -2.87 0.93 -6.89
N LEU A 44 -2.25 -0.20 -6.55
CA LEU A 44 -0.82 -0.38 -6.76
C LEU A 44 -0.40 -0.32 -8.22
N MET A 45 -1.32 -0.62 -9.13
CA MET A 45 -1.02 -0.56 -10.57
C MET A 45 -0.86 0.87 -11.07
N ASP A 46 -1.38 1.85 -10.32
CA ASP A 46 -1.30 3.27 -10.69
C ASP A 46 -0.16 4.00 -9.97
N LEU A 47 0.57 3.31 -9.08
CA LEU A 47 1.63 3.92 -8.29
C LEU A 47 2.99 3.76 -8.97
N ASP A 48 3.84 4.75 -8.75
CA ASP A 48 5.24 4.71 -9.18
C ASP A 48 6.09 4.15 -8.04
N LEU A 49 6.08 2.82 -7.92
CA LEU A 49 6.79 2.12 -6.86
C LEU A 49 8.25 1.91 -7.25
N MET A 50 9.12 2.03 -6.26
CA MET A 50 10.57 1.93 -6.46
C MET A 50 11.07 0.52 -6.20
N TYR A 51 11.82 -0.02 -7.16
CA TYR A 51 12.56 -1.27 -6.95
C TYR A 51 13.87 -0.97 -6.25
N TRP A 52 14.22 -1.79 -5.26
CA TRP A 52 15.49 -1.62 -4.55
C TRP A 52 16.65 -2.10 -5.42
N LYS A 53 17.57 -1.19 -5.70
CA LYS A 53 18.84 -1.44 -6.38
C LYS A 53 19.95 -0.85 -5.52
N THR A 54 21.20 -1.17 -5.84
CA THR A 54 22.34 -0.64 -5.08
C THR A 54 22.28 0.87 -4.90
N GLU A 55 21.99 1.60 -5.99
CA GLU A 55 21.93 3.06 -5.96
C GLU A 55 20.78 3.58 -5.10
N THR A 56 19.60 3.00 -5.24
CA THR A 56 18.43 3.44 -4.47
C THR A 56 18.58 3.10 -2.99
N LEU A 57 19.23 1.98 -2.66
CA LEU A 57 19.54 1.64 -1.27
C LEU A 57 20.54 2.62 -0.66
N ARG A 58 21.53 3.06 -1.42
CA ARG A 58 22.49 4.08 -0.96
C ARG A 58 21.81 5.41 -0.66
N GLU A 59 20.93 5.84 -1.56
CA GLU A 59 20.16 7.08 -1.37
C GLU A 59 19.28 6.97 -0.12
N ARG A 60 18.63 5.84 0.07
CA ARG A 60 17.84 5.58 1.27
C ARG A 60 18.71 5.65 2.53
N ASP A 61 19.85 4.99 2.52
CA ASP A 61 20.75 4.93 3.66
C ASP A 61 21.27 6.33 4.02
N GLU A 62 21.58 7.16 3.03
CA GLU A 62 21.98 8.55 3.27
C GLU A 62 20.86 9.37 3.93
N LEU A 63 19.62 9.20 3.44
CA LEU A 63 18.46 9.90 4.01
C LEU A 63 18.18 9.44 5.43
N LEU A 64 18.32 8.14 5.70
CA LEU A 64 18.17 7.62 7.06
C LEU A 64 19.23 8.17 8.00
N ALA A 65 20.49 8.25 7.54
CA ALA A 65 21.57 8.80 8.35
C ALA A 65 21.35 10.27 8.70
N LYS A 66 20.73 11.02 7.79
CA LYS A 66 20.38 12.44 8.01
C LYS A 66 19.04 12.62 8.71
N LYS A 67 18.30 11.54 8.97
CA LYS A 67 16.95 11.55 9.57
C LYS A 67 15.95 12.37 8.74
N GLU A 68 16.09 12.35 7.43
CA GLU A 68 15.19 13.04 6.50
C GLU A 68 14.00 12.14 6.13
N TYR A 69 13.12 11.89 7.12
CA TYR A 69 11.99 10.95 6.97
C TYR A 69 10.83 11.48 6.12
N ASP A 70 10.86 12.76 5.77
CA ASP A 70 9.86 13.37 4.88
C ASP A 70 10.19 13.18 3.39
N ALA A 71 11.33 12.58 3.07
CA ALA A 71 11.73 12.34 1.70
C ALA A 71 10.73 11.44 0.97
N PRO A 72 10.55 11.61 -0.35
CA PRO A 72 9.56 10.83 -1.10
C PRO A 72 9.71 9.32 -0.99
N VAL A 73 10.92 8.82 -0.79
CA VAL A 73 11.19 7.38 -0.63
C VAL A 73 10.46 6.78 0.57
N PHE A 74 10.16 7.59 1.59
CA PHE A 74 9.49 7.15 2.81
C PHE A 74 7.98 7.39 2.83
N LYS A 75 7.43 7.91 1.74
CA LYS A 75 6.01 8.29 1.64
C LYS A 75 5.07 7.14 2.02
N TYR A 76 5.28 5.96 1.45
CA TYR A 76 4.38 4.82 1.69
C TYR A 76 4.55 4.23 3.09
N GLY A 77 5.77 4.23 3.60
CA GLY A 77 6.02 3.81 4.98
C GLY A 77 5.35 4.73 5.99
N ASN A 78 5.44 6.03 5.77
CA ASN A 78 4.79 7.02 6.62
C ASN A 78 3.27 6.88 6.59
N GLN A 79 2.69 6.72 5.40
CA GLN A 79 1.25 6.51 5.24
C GLN A 79 0.78 5.24 5.96
N PHE A 80 1.53 4.17 5.83
CA PHE A 80 1.25 2.90 6.50
C PHE A 80 1.25 3.07 8.01
N ARG A 81 2.26 3.75 8.56
CA ARG A 81 2.40 3.95 10.00
C ARG A 81 1.28 4.81 10.57
N GLU A 82 0.79 5.78 9.82
CA GLU A 82 -0.25 6.71 10.27
C GLU A 82 -1.67 6.14 10.18
N ALA A 83 -1.88 5.05 9.46
CA ALA A 83 -3.18 4.44 9.32
C ALA A 83 -3.62 3.73 10.59
N ASP A 84 -4.90 3.78 10.90
CA ASP A 84 -5.49 3.09 12.05
C ASP A 84 -5.76 1.61 11.75
N GLY A 85 -5.96 1.27 10.49
CA GLY A 85 -6.18 -0.09 10.04
C GLY A 85 -5.89 -0.24 8.56
N MET A 86 -5.92 -1.47 8.08
CA MET A 86 -5.58 -1.76 6.70
C MET A 86 -6.44 -2.89 6.14
N ILE A 87 -6.81 -2.76 4.87
CA ILE A 87 -7.45 -3.82 4.10
C ILE A 87 -6.56 -4.08 2.89
N ILE A 88 -6.13 -5.32 2.70
CA ILE A 88 -5.32 -5.71 1.55
C ILE A 88 -6.13 -6.67 0.69
N ALA A 89 -6.30 -6.32 -0.58
CA ALA A 89 -6.93 -7.18 -1.57
C ALA A 89 -5.87 -7.63 -2.59
N ALA A 90 -5.55 -8.91 -2.57
CA ALA A 90 -4.53 -9.48 -3.44
C ALA A 90 -4.94 -10.88 -3.91
N PRO A 91 -4.96 -11.12 -5.23
CA PRO A 91 -5.16 -12.49 -5.71
C PRO A 91 -3.95 -13.35 -5.37
N PHE A 92 -4.18 -14.65 -5.20
CA PHE A 92 -3.12 -15.61 -4.93
C PHE A 92 -2.82 -16.39 -6.21
N TRP A 93 -1.64 -16.10 -6.82
CA TRP A 93 -1.20 -16.71 -8.06
C TRP A 93 0.13 -17.42 -7.85
N ASP A 94 0.31 -18.55 -8.52
CA ASP A 94 1.60 -19.28 -8.52
C ASP A 94 2.13 -19.46 -7.11
N LEU A 95 1.25 -19.80 -6.18
CA LEU A 95 1.55 -20.02 -4.76
C LEU A 95 2.06 -18.75 -4.05
N SER A 96 1.73 -17.57 -4.57
CA SER A 96 2.16 -16.32 -3.97
C SER A 96 1.22 -15.17 -4.36
N VAL A 97 1.48 -13.98 -3.82
CA VAL A 97 0.77 -12.75 -4.15
C VAL A 97 1.43 -12.07 -5.35
N PRO A 98 0.73 -11.13 -6.03
CA PRO A 98 1.33 -10.41 -7.15
C PRO A 98 2.63 -9.68 -6.79
N ALA A 99 3.56 -9.62 -7.73
CA ALA A 99 4.85 -8.96 -7.52
C ALA A 99 4.69 -7.49 -7.10
N VAL A 100 3.68 -6.79 -7.63
CA VAL A 100 3.42 -5.39 -7.28
C VAL A 100 3.18 -5.21 -5.78
N LEU A 101 2.53 -6.18 -5.14
CA LEU A 101 2.33 -6.12 -3.68
C LEU A 101 3.65 -6.28 -2.94
N LYS A 102 4.52 -7.17 -3.40
CA LYS A 102 5.85 -7.35 -2.80
C LYS A 102 6.69 -6.09 -2.91
N VAL A 103 6.65 -5.43 -4.06
CA VAL A 103 7.35 -4.15 -4.27
C VAL A 103 6.79 -3.07 -3.34
N TYR A 104 5.47 -3.01 -3.17
CA TYR A 104 4.86 -2.09 -2.22
C TYR A 104 5.36 -2.34 -0.80
N ILE A 105 5.39 -3.61 -0.36
CA ILE A 105 5.88 -3.97 0.97
C ILE A 105 7.33 -3.52 1.17
N GLU A 106 8.17 -3.68 0.15
CA GLU A 106 9.55 -3.20 0.20
C GLU A 106 9.61 -1.68 0.35
N ASN A 107 8.74 -0.94 -0.34
CA ASN A 107 8.66 0.51 -0.20
C ASN A 107 8.17 0.93 1.18
N VAL A 108 7.19 0.23 1.74
CA VAL A 108 6.70 0.48 3.10
C VAL A 108 7.81 0.26 4.13
N SER A 109 8.67 -0.72 3.89
CA SER A 109 9.75 -1.10 4.80
C SER A 109 11.03 -0.27 4.59
N ALA A 110 10.97 0.84 3.86
CA ALA A 110 12.15 1.65 3.53
C ALA A 110 12.86 2.23 4.76
N GLU A 111 12.14 2.44 5.84
CA GLU A 111 12.72 2.97 7.10
C GLU A 111 13.29 1.87 8.00
N GLY A 112 13.17 0.64 7.59
CA GLY A 112 13.68 -0.52 8.35
C GLY A 112 12.62 -1.50 8.80
#